data_c5d1260f85504fc3a60867b00ffc4b03
#
_entry.id   c5d1260f85504fc3a60867b00ffc4b03
#
_cell.length_a   1.000
_cell.length_b   1.000
_cell.length_c   1.000
_cell.angle_alpha   90.00
_cell.angle_beta   90.00
_cell.angle_gamma   90.00
#
_symmetry.space_group_name_H-M   'P 1'
#
loop_
_entity.id
_entity.type
_entity.pdbx_description
1 polymer ?
#
loop_
_entity_poly.entity_id
_entity_poly.type
_entity_poly.pdbx_seq_one_letter_code
_entity_poly.pdbx_strand_id
1 'polypeptide(L)'
;QRLAPPKQGFWSPLRPRLTYAVAIGLALVFALPVAYDSLTTETIITKTTDFQTVQLADGSTITLNAGSRIKYRKDFNSDHRTLTLSGEAYFDVQKGTTPFVINTDHGQVTVLGTSFNVRAREDGFEVGVNEGIVKVTNEAKSVILTLGEMIDVDLNADILAKQPVSYGDYPDWMHEKLVC
;
A
#
# COMPACT_ATOMS: atom_id res chain seq x y z
N GLN A 1 65.32 -34.09 32.88
CA GLN A 1 63.96 -33.57 32.91
C GLN A 1 63.45 -33.53 31.46
N ARG A 2 62.46 -34.39 31.15
CA ARG A 2 61.76 -34.34 29.82
C ARG A 2 60.55 -33.41 29.98
N LEU A 3 60.55 -32.31 29.26
CA LEU A 3 59.42 -31.40 29.19
C LEU A 3 58.30 -32.06 28.40
N ALA A 4 57.13 -32.12 28.96
CA ALA A 4 55.91 -32.61 28.29
C ALA A 4 55.50 -31.65 27.16
N PRO A 5 55.05 -32.18 26.02
CA PRO A 5 54.59 -31.33 24.90
C PRO A 5 53.33 -30.58 25.29
N PRO A 6 53.12 -29.36 24.78
CA PRO A 6 51.89 -28.57 25.08
C PRO A 6 50.65 -29.27 24.55
N LYS A 7 49.58 -29.33 25.39
CA LYS A 7 48.28 -29.84 24.97
C LYS A 7 47.75 -28.97 23.81
N GLN A 8 47.65 -29.56 22.65
CA GLN A 8 46.97 -28.95 21.51
C GLN A 8 45.52 -28.73 21.85
N GLY A 9 45.07 -27.46 21.79
CA GLY A 9 43.71 -27.08 22.08
C GLY A 9 42.72 -27.76 21.15
N PHE A 10 41.60 -28.23 21.69
CA PHE A 10 40.53 -28.94 21.04
C PHE A 10 39.65 -27.99 20.18
N TRP A 11 40.27 -27.22 19.31
CA TRP A 11 39.58 -26.42 18.27
C TRP A 11 39.68 -27.17 16.96
N SER A 12 38.83 -28.21 16.81
CA SER A 12 38.64 -28.77 15.47
C SER A 12 37.98 -27.71 14.60
N PRO A 13 38.54 -27.34 13.44
CA PRO A 13 37.85 -26.42 12.53
C PRO A 13 36.51 -27.05 12.15
N LEU A 14 35.42 -26.37 12.48
CA LEU A 14 34.08 -26.73 12.02
C LEU A 14 34.19 -27.01 10.52
N ARG A 15 33.83 -28.24 10.13
CA ARG A 15 34.02 -28.72 8.76
C ARG A 15 33.38 -27.68 7.83
N PRO A 16 34.07 -27.16 6.81
CA PRO A 16 33.61 -26.04 5.96
C PRO A 16 32.23 -26.30 5.36
N ARG A 17 31.86 -27.58 5.18
CA ARG A 17 30.53 -27.98 4.70
C ARG A 17 29.37 -27.55 5.61
N LEU A 18 29.55 -27.53 6.94
CA LEU A 18 28.52 -27.11 7.89
C LEU A 18 28.35 -25.59 7.87
N THR A 19 29.44 -24.84 7.75
CA THR A 19 29.39 -23.38 7.68
C THR A 19 28.70 -22.89 6.40
N TYR A 20 28.96 -23.54 5.26
CA TYR A 20 28.25 -23.25 4.01
C TYR A 20 26.76 -23.62 4.08
N ALA A 21 26.41 -24.75 4.70
CA ALA A 21 25.00 -25.13 4.87
C ALA A 21 24.21 -24.11 5.72
N VAL A 22 24.82 -23.62 6.79
CA VAL A 22 24.20 -22.56 7.64
C VAL A 22 24.08 -21.25 6.87
N ALA A 23 25.12 -20.85 6.12
CA ALA A 23 25.09 -19.64 5.34
C ALA A 23 24.03 -19.69 4.21
N ILE A 24 23.89 -20.82 3.53
CA ILE A 24 22.84 -21.04 2.51
C ILE A 24 21.46 -21.03 3.17
N GLY A 25 21.29 -21.69 4.31
CA GLY A 25 20.04 -21.69 5.04
C GLY A 25 19.58 -20.29 5.43
N LEU A 26 20.49 -19.46 5.97
CA LEU A 26 20.23 -18.06 6.28
C LEU A 26 19.89 -17.24 5.03
N ALA A 27 20.66 -17.42 3.96
CA ALA A 27 20.40 -16.73 2.68
C ALA A 27 18.99 -17.06 2.13
N LEU A 28 18.58 -18.32 2.21
CA LEU A 28 17.23 -18.74 1.78
C LEU A 28 16.12 -18.15 2.65
N VAL A 29 16.31 -18.08 3.97
CA VAL A 29 15.35 -17.47 4.89
C VAL A 29 15.06 -16.02 4.54
N PHE A 30 16.05 -15.27 4.08
CA PHE A 30 15.89 -13.87 3.68
C PHE A 30 15.48 -13.71 2.21
N ALA A 31 15.98 -14.56 1.31
CA ALA A 31 15.71 -14.44 -0.13
C ALA A 31 14.32 -14.96 -0.54
N LEU A 32 13.84 -16.05 0.07
CA LEU A 32 12.57 -16.65 -0.29
C LEU A 32 11.36 -15.73 -0.09
N PRO A 33 11.21 -14.99 1.06
CA PRO A 33 10.08 -14.07 1.24
C PRO A 33 10.09 -12.94 0.20
N VAL A 34 11.26 -12.39 -0.12
CA VAL A 34 11.41 -11.31 -1.12
C VAL A 34 11.05 -11.82 -2.51
N ALA A 35 11.54 -13.00 -2.87
CA ALA A 35 11.21 -13.63 -4.15
C ALA A 35 9.71 -13.95 -4.25
N TYR A 36 9.12 -14.48 -3.17
CA TYR A 36 7.68 -14.79 -3.11
C TYR A 36 6.84 -13.52 -3.29
N ASP A 37 7.14 -12.43 -2.57
CA ASP A 37 6.45 -11.14 -2.71
C ASP A 37 6.55 -10.61 -4.15
N SER A 38 7.73 -10.61 -4.75
CA SER A 38 7.95 -10.16 -6.14
C SER A 38 7.19 -10.99 -7.17
N LEU A 39 7.00 -12.28 -6.93
CA LEU A 39 6.28 -13.17 -7.84
C LEU A 39 4.76 -13.05 -7.71
N THR A 40 4.25 -12.72 -6.51
CA THR A 40 2.83 -12.72 -6.17
C THR A 40 2.19 -11.34 -6.20
N THR A 41 2.97 -10.27 -6.26
CA THR A 41 2.46 -8.90 -6.30
C THR A 41 2.65 -8.23 -7.66
N GLU A 42 1.77 -7.28 -7.95
CA GLU A 42 1.86 -6.36 -9.07
C GLU A 42 2.03 -4.95 -8.53
N THR A 43 2.90 -4.17 -9.19
CA THR A 43 3.16 -2.78 -8.81
C THR A 43 3.04 -1.91 -10.06
N ILE A 44 2.21 -0.88 -9.97
CA ILE A 44 2.00 0.11 -11.03
C ILE A 44 2.47 1.46 -10.50
N ILE A 45 3.27 2.18 -11.30
CA ILE A 45 3.87 3.46 -10.94
C ILE A 45 3.65 4.44 -12.08
N THR A 46 3.09 5.61 -11.79
CA THR A 46 2.98 6.72 -12.72
C THR A 46 4.18 7.65 -12.63
N LYS A 47 4.60 8.21 -13.76
CA LYS A 47 5.62 9.27 -13.78
C LYS A 47 5.02 10.59 -13.28
N THR A 48 5.88 11.57 -13.04
CA THR A 48 5.51 12.88 -12.46
C THR A 48 4.56 13.70 -13.36
N THR A 49 4.40 13.34 -14.63
CA THR A 49 3.54 14.05 -15.60
C THR A 49 2.45 13.17 -16.19
N ASP A 50 2.35 11.90 -15.78
CA ASP A 50 1.49 10.93 -16.43
C ASP A 50 0.36 10.49 -15.47
N PHE A 51 -0.82 10.29 -16.06
CA PHE A 51 -1.95 9.62 -15.41
C PHE A 51 -2.09 8.21 -15.97
N GLN A 52 -2.53 7.27 -15.16
CA GLN A 52 -2.77 5.91 -15.63
C GLN A 52 -4.07 5.35 -15.05
N THR A 53 -4.93 4.87 -15.93
CA THR A 53 -6.14 4.15 -15.52
C THR A 53 -5.89 2.64 -15.57
N VAL A 54 -6.25 1.95 -14.49
CA VAL A 54 -6.08 0.50 -14.30
C VAL A 54 -7.44 -0.10 -13.97
N GLN A 55 -7.81 -1.17 -14.65
CA GLN A 55 -8.96 -1.97 -14.29
C GLN A 55 -8.49 -3.21 -13.52
N LEU A 56 -9.09 -3.42 -12.34
CA LEU A 56 -8.81 -4.57 -11.49
C LEU A 56 -9.71 -5.76 -11.84
N ALA A 57 -9.32 -6.95 -11.39
CA ALA A 57 -10.05 -8.19 -11.72
C ALA A 57 -11.44 -8.29 -11.06
N ASP A 58 -11.72 -7.51 -10.01
CA ASP A 58 -13.06 -7.37 -9.41
C ASP A 58 -14.00 -6.41 -10.17
N GLY A 59 -13.52 -5.82 -11.27
CA GLY A 59 -14.21 -4.84 -12.09
C GLY A 59 -14.06 -3.39 -11.63
N SER A 60 -13.38 -3.14 -10.51
CA SER A 60 -13.08 -1.78 -10.03
C SER A 60 -12.09 -1.07 -10.95
N THR A 61 -12.21 0.25 -11.06
CA THR A 61 -11.30 1.08 -11.84
C THR A 61 -10.55 2.04 -10.92
N ILE A 62 -9.24 2.15 -11.13
CA ILE A 62 -8.37 3.09 -10.42
C ILE A 62 -7.74 4.02 -11.43
N THR A 63 -7.86 5.32 -11.23
CA THR A 63 -7.11 6.33 -11.99
C THR A 63 -6.03 6.89 -11.08
N LEU A 64 -4.79 6.56 -11.39
CA LEU A 64 -3.60 7.04 -10.68
C LEU A 64 -3.24 8.43 -11.16
N ASN A 65 -3.03 9.35 -10.23
CA ASN A 65 -2.47 10.67 -10.50
C ASN A 65 -0.94 10.57 -10.72
N ALA A 66 -0.35 11.65 -11.20
CA ALA A 66 1.08 11.78 -11.41
C ALA A 66 1.89 11.46 -10.14
N GLY A 67 3.02 10.77 -10.30
CA GLY A 67 3.93 10.42 -9.21
C GLY A 67 3.30 9.51 -8.15
N SER A 68 2.40 8.61 -8.55
CA SER A 68 1.69 7.70 -7.65
C SER A 68 2.07 6.25 -7.89
N ARG A 69 1.84 5.42 -6.88
CA ARG A 69 2.14 3.98 -6.91
C ARG A 69 1.03 3.20 -6.23
N ILE A 70 0.59 2.12 -6.87
CA ILE A 70 -0.21 1.08 -6.22
C ILE A 70 0.54 -0.25 -6.24
N LYS A 71 0.35 -1.04 -5.19
CA LYS A 71 0.84 -2.41 -5.07
C LYS A 71 -0.31 -3.29 -4.60
N TYR A 72 -0.57 -4.38 -5.31
CA TYR A 72 -1.60 -5.36 -4.96
C TYR A 72 -1.17 -6.77 -5.35
N ARG A 73 -1.83 -7.78 -4.80
CA ARG A 73 -1.55 -9.18 -5.15
C ARG A 73 -2.13 -9.52 -6.51
N LYS A 74 -1.46 -10.39 -7.27
CA LYS A 74 -1.93 -10.87 -8.58
C LYS A 74 -3.21 -11.69 -8.51
N ASP A 75 -3.54 -12.25 -7.34
CA ASP A 75 -4.80 -12.92 -7.05
C ASP A 75 -5.90 -11.97 -6.56
N PHE A 76 -5.74 -10.67 -6.81
CA PHE A 76 -6.76 -9.66 -6.55
C PHE A 76 -8.05 -10.03 -7.29
N ASN A 77 -9.14 -10.17 -6.54
CA ASN A 77 -10.45 -10.58 -7.06
C ASN A 77 -11.55 -10.15 -6.06
N SER A 78 -12.78 -10.57 -6.27
CA SER A 78 -13.92 -10.24 -5.39
C SER A 78 -13.77 -10.70 -3.94
N ASP A 79 -12.89 -11.64 -3.65
CA ASP A 79 -12.66 -12.18 -2.30
C ASP A 79 -11.41 -11.55 -1.64
N HIS A 80 -10.46 -11.08 -2.44
CA HIS A 80 -9.20 -10.47 -1.99
C HIS A 80 -9.02 -9.08 -2.58
N ARG A 81 -9.59 -8.06 -1.93
CA ARG A 81 -9.71 -6.69 -2.42
C ARG A 81 -8.83 -5.72 -1.61
N THR A 82 -7.54 -6.05 -1.47
CA THR A 82 -6.59 -5.22 -0.70
C THR A 82 -5.44 -4.73 -1.56
N LEU A 83 -5.14 -3.43 -1.47
CA LEU A 83 -3.98 -2.81 -2.11
C LEU A 83 -3.29 -1.81 -1.20
N THR A 84 -2.08 -1.40 -1.58
CA THR A 84 -1.34 -0.29 -0.96
C THR A 84 -1.24 0.84 -1.96
N LEU A 85 -1.48 2.08 -1.50
CA LEU A 85 -1.33 3.33 -2.25
C LEU A 85 -0.26 4.21 -1.63
N SER A 86 0.59 4.77 -2.47
CA SER A 86 1.46 5.91 -2.15
C SER A 86 1.28 6.94 -3.26
N GLY A 87 0.98 8.19 -2.92
CA GLY A 87 0.61 9.22 -3.88
C GLY A 87 -0.89 9.49 -3.89
N GLU A 88 -1.48 9.64 -5.05
CA GLU A 88 -2.89 10.01 -5.21
C GLU A 88 -3.59 9.19 -6.29
N ALA A 89 -4.80 8.75 -6.00
CA ALA A 89 -5.62 8.02 -6.94
C ALA A 89 -7.12 8.23 -6.69
N TYR A 90 -7.86 8.25 -7.79
CA TYR A 90 -9.31 8.16 -7.79
C TYR A 90 -9.74 6.70 -7.97
N PHE A 91 -10.67 6.28 -7.14
CA PHE A 91 -11.21 4.92 -7.10
C PHE A 91 -12.68 4.93 -7.49
N ASP A 92 -13.04 4.08 -8.43
CA ASP A 92 -14.42 3.71 -8.74
C ASP A 92 -14.57 2.20 -8.44
N VAL A 93 -14.99 1.92 -7.21
CA VAL A 93 -14.99 0.57 -6.65
C VAL A 93 -16.33 -0.11 -6.91
N GLN A 94 -16.30 -1.29 -7.54
CA GLN A 94 -17.49 -2.11 -7.74
C GLN A 94 -18.11 -2.55 -6.42
N LYS A 95 -19.44 -2.47 -6.34
CA LYS A 95 -20.21 -2.92 -5.17
C LYS A 95 -19.99 -4.40 -4.90
N GLY A 96 -19.67 -4.72 -3.66
CA GLY A 96 -19.41 -6.09 -3.22
C GLY A 96 -19.65 -6.29 -1.73
N THR A 97 -19.69 -7.55 -1.30
CA THR A 97 -19.84 -7.92 0.12
C THR A 97 -18.51 -7.94 0.87
N THR A 98 -17.43 -8.23 0.16
CA THR A 98 -16.06 -8.20 0.70
C THR A 98 -15.52 -6.78 0.70
N PRO A 99 -14.99 -6.26 1.81
CA PRO A 99 -14.41 -4.93 1.86
C PRO A 99 -13.26 -4.74 0.86
N PHE A 100 -13.26 -3.60 0.18
CA PHE A 100 -12.12 -3.10 -0.57
C PHE A 100 -11.27 -2.24 0.37
N VAL A 101 -10.01 -2.61 0.54
CA VAL A 101 -9.12 -2.02 1.53
C VAL A 101 -7.92 -1.38 0.86
N ILE A 102 -7.69 -0.11 1.15
CA ILE A 102 -6.52 0.65 0.71
C ILE A 102 -5.68 0.94 1.94
N ASN A 103 -4.46 0.43 1.96
CA ASN A 103 -3.46 0.77 2.97
C ASN A 103 -2.60 1.92 2.45
N THR A 104 -2.32 2.89 3.30
CA THR A 104 -1.39 3.99 3.06
C THR A 104 -0.46 4.15 4.26
N ASP A 105 0.59 4.93 4.13
CA ASP A 105 1.49 5.25 5.26
C ASP A 105 0.81 6.09 6.35
N HIS A 106 -0.36 6.68 6.05
CA HIS A 106 -1.10 7.58 6.95
C HIS A 106 -2.38 6.98 7.53
N GLY A 107 -2.80 5.82 7.04
CA GLY A 107 -4.00 5.16 7.51
C GLY A 107 -4.58 4.18 6.49
N GLN A 108 -5.73 3.63 6.84
CA GLN A 108 -6.45 2.65 6.03
C GLN A 108 -7.81 3.21 5.60
N VAL A 109 -8.13 3.02 4.34
CA VAL A 109 -9.44 3.36 3.75
C VAL A 109 -10.16 2.07 3.41
N THR A 110 -11.43 1.95 3.84
CA THR A 110 -12.25 0.74 3.64
C THR A 110 -13.61 1.12 3.05
N VAL A 111 -14.00 0.44 1.97
CA VAL A 111 -15.29 0.65 1.28
C VAL A 111 -15.93 -0.67 0.87
N LEU A 112 -17.21 -0.65 0.47
CA LEU A 112 -17.91 -1.80 -0.11
C LEU A 112 -18.30 -1.58 -1.58
N GLY A 113 -18.29 -0.33 -2.05
CA GLY A 113 -18.64 0.06 -3.42
C GLY A 113 -18.93 1.55 -3.43
N THR A 114 -17.94 2.34 -3.86
CA THR A 114 -17.85 3.77 -3.60
C THR A 114 -16.96 4.40 -4.66
N SER A 115 -17.28 5.63 -5.08
CA SER A 115 -16.44 6.47 -5.90
C SER A 115 -15.83 7.58 -5.04
N PHE A 116 -14.52 7.65 -4.94
CA PHE A 116 -13.80 8.53 -4.01
C PHE A 116 -12.35 8.76 -4.42
N ASN A 117 -11.76 9.84 -3.91
CA ASN A 117 -10.33 10.15 -4.07
C ASN A 117 -9.56 9.87 -2.78
N VAL A 118 -8.35 9.38 -2.90
CA VAL A 118 -7.37 9.25 -1.80
C VAL A 118 -6.08 9.90 -2.23
N ARG A 119 -5.63 10.89 -1.46
CA ARG A 119 -4.31 11.49 -1.56
C ARG A 119 -3.52 11.14 -0.30
N ALA A 120 -2.44 10.40 -0.46
CA ALA A 120 -1.55 9.97 0.62
C ALA A 120 -0.10 10.27 0.19
N ARG A 121 0.34 11.49 0.46
CA ARG A 121 1.67 12.01 0.14
C ARG A 121 2.40 12.40 1.42
N GLU A 122 3.69 12.68 1.35
CA GLU A 122 4.50 13.12 2.51
C GLU A 122 3.97 14.40 3.17
N ASP A 123 3.28 15.25 2.42
CA ASP A 123 2.74 16.55 2.85
C ASP A 123 1.32 16.47 3.41
N GLY A 124 0.60 15.34 3.31
CA GLY A 124 -0.75 15.22 3.84
C GLY A 124 -1.50 13.95 3.44
N PHE A 125 -2.61 13.75 4.13
CA PHE A 125 -3.54 12.65 3.88
C PHE A 125 -4.96 13.18 3.71
N GLU A 126 -5.52 13.03 2.52
CA GLU A 126 -6.85 13.49 2.16
C GLU A 126 -7.69 12.33 1.62
N VAL A 127 -8.94 12.28 2.01
CA VAL A 127 -9.94 11.35 1.46
C VAL A 127 -11.24 12.09 1.26
N GLY A 128 -11.76 12.12 0.04
CA GLY A 128 -13.03 12.77 -0.27
C GLY A 128 -13.96 11.86 -1.07
N VAL A 129 -15.26 11.92 -0.78
CA VAL A 129 -16.28 10.98 -1.26
C VAL A 129 -17.19 11.61 -2.30
N ASN A 130 -17.21 11.01 -3.50
CA ASN A 130 -18.09 11.40 -4.60
C ASN A 130 -19.38 10.57 -4.64
N GLU A 131 -19.34 9.29 -4.22
CA GLU A 131 -20.52 8.42 -4.10
C GLU A 131 -20.27 7.36 -3.05
N GLY A 132 -21.30 7.04 -2.24
CA GLY A 132 -21.30 5.95 -1.28
C GLY A 132 -20.78 6.31 0.10
N ILE A 133 -20.10 5.38 0.75
CA ILE A 133 -19.64 5.50 2.14
C ILE A 133 -18.21 5.00 2.23
N VAL A 134 -17.35 5.80 2.86
CA VAL A 134 -15.93 5.49 3.09
C VAL A 134 -15.65 5.49 4.59
N LYS A 135 -15.02 4.42 5.08
CA LYS A 135 -14.47 4.37 6.42
C LYS A 135 -12.97 4.62 6.36
N VAL A 136 -12.50 5.65 7.05
CA VAL A 136 -11.07 5.93 7.21
C VAL A 136 -10.66 5.61 8.63
N THR A 137 -9.56 4.90 8.80
CA THR A 137 -9.01 4.51 10.10
C THR A 137 -7.53 4.91 10.13
N ASN A 138 -7.15 5.66 11.16
CA ASN A 138 -5.77 5.99 11.47
C ASN A 138 -5.50 5.61 12.93
N GLU A 139 -4.44 4.81 13.17
CA GLU A 139 -4.02 4.33 14.48
C GLU A 139 -5.20 3.98 15.44
N ALA A 140 -5.63 4.92 16.27
CA ALA A 140 -6.69 4.73 17.28
C ALA A 140 -8.05 5.33 16.89
N LYS A 141 -8.14 6.05 15.76
CA LYS A 141 -9.35 6.80 15.36
C LYS A 141 -9.95 6.23 14.07
N SER A 142 -11.26 6.33 13.98
CA SER A 142 -12.01 5.94 12.79
C SER A 142 -13.08 6.98 12.50
N VAL A 143 -13.20 7.37 11.23
CA VAL A 143 -14.24 8.29 10.75
C VAL A 143 -14.98 7.64 9.58
N ILE A 144 -16.27 7.91 9.48
CA ILE A 144 -17.09 7.52 8.33
C ILE A 144 -17.43 8.77 7.55
N LEU A 145 -17.11 8.75 6.26
CA LEU A 145 -17.42 9.81 5.30
C LEU A 145 -18.55 9.33 4.39
N THR A 146 -19.43 10.26 4.06
CA THR A 146 -20.53 10.06 3.11
C THR A 146 -20.37 11.03 1.94
N LEU A 147 -21.23 10.89 0.93
CA LEU A 147 -21.27 11.77 -0.24
C LEU A 147 -21.08 13.24 0.14
N GLY A 148 -20.06 13.88 -0.45
CA GLY A 148 -19.73 15.29 -0.24
C GLY A 148 -18.99 15.61 1.04
N GLU A 149 -18.53 14.61 1.76
CA GLU A 149 -17.64 14.79 2.90
C GLU A 149 -16.20 14.44 2.52
N MET A 150 -15.27 15.13 3.13
CA MET A 150 -13.84 14.83 3.04
C MET A 150 -13.17 14.96 4.41
N ILE A 151 -12.00 14.37 4.53
CA ILE A 151 -11.00 14.69 5.55
C ILE A 151 -9.77 15.20 4.83
N ASP A 152 -9.14 16.19 5.45
CA ASP A 152 -7.78 16.65 5.16
C ASP A 152 -7.03 16.61 6.49
N VAL A 153 -6.00 15.79 6.56
CA VAL A 153 -5.21 15.59 7.77
C VAL A 153 -3.84 16.20 7.56
N ASP A 154 -3.60 17.32 8.23
CA ASP A 154 -2.24 17.76 8.46
C ASP A 154 -1.54 16.75 9.39
N LEU A 155 -0.46 16.15 8.91
CA LEU A 155 0.30 15.11 9.62
C LEU A 155 0.83 15.57 10.99
N ASN A 156 0.85 16.89 11.24
CA ASN A 156 1.27 17.47 12.53
C ASN A 156 0.12 17.58 13.53
N ALA A 157 -1.14 17.47 13.10
CA ALA A 157 -2.30 17.77 13.93
C ALA A 157 -3.08 16.56 14.44
N ASP A 158 -2.87 15.36 13.87
CA ASP A 158 -3.55 14.09 14.22
C ASP A 158 -5.08 14.21 14.38
N ILE A 159 -5.71 15.13 13.60
CA ILE A 159 -7.15 15.42 13.68
C ILE A 159 -7.81 14.94 12.40
N LEU A 160 -8.63 13.89 12.50
CA LEU A 160 -9.56 13.48 11.46
C LEU A 160 -10.82 14.36 11.51
N ALA A 161 -10.74 15.60 11.06
CA ALA A 161 -11.86 16.51 11.01
C ALA A 161 -12.57 16.42 9.65
N LYS A 162 -13.88 16.15 9.67
CA LYS A 162 -14.70 16.19 8.46
C LYS A 162 -14.88 17.61 7.96
N GLN A 163 -14.79 17.76 6.65
CA GLN A 163 -15.07 19.01 5.93
C GLN A 163 -16.03 18.72 4.77
N PRO A 164 -16.85 19.68 4.35
CA PRO A 164 -17.64 19.55 3.13
C PRO A 164 -16.71 19.64 1.90
N VAL A 165 -16.89 18.75 0.94
CA VAL A 165 -16.27 18.88 -0.38
C VAL A 165 -17.02 19.95 -1.16
N SER A 166 -16.29 20.88 -1.78
CA SER A 166 -16.88 21.81 -2.74
C SER A 166 -17.28 21.01 -4.00
N TYR A 167 -18.58 20.83 -4.19
CA TYR A 167 -19.09 20.05 -5.34
C TYR A 167 -18.81 20.76 -6.66
N GLY A 168 -18.41 19.97 -7.65
CA GLY A 168 -18.28 20.34 -9.04
C GLY A 168 -17.01 19.78 -9.70
N ASP A 169 -15.89 19.87 -9.03
CA ASP A 169 -14.57 19.62 -9.62
C ASP A 169 -13.66 18.67 -8.82
N TYR A 170 -14.21 17.99 -7.80
CA TYR A 170 -13.37 17.09 -6.98
C TYR A 170 -13.31 15.66 -7.54
N PRO A 171 -12.10 15.11 -7.71
CA PRO A 171 -10.82 15.79 -7.54
C PRO A 171 -10.45 16.63 -8.76
N ASP A 172 -9.97 17.86 -8.54
CA ASP A 172 -9.67 18.86 -9.57
C ASP A 172 -8.81 18.33 -10.73
N TRP A 173 -7.82 17.51 -10.42
CA TRP A 173 -6.89 16.92 -11.39
C TRP A 173 -7.56 15.98 -12.40
N MET A 174 -8.74 15.43 -12.12
CA MET A 174 -9.48 14.63 -13.07
C MET A 174 -10.14 15.45 -14.17
N HIS A 175 -10.49 16.71 -13.91
CA HIS A 175 -11.09 17.61 -14.89
C HIS A 175 -10.07 18.14 -15.88
N GLU A 176 -8.82 18.38 -15.49
CA GLU A 176 -7.75 18.78 -16.40
C GLU A 176 -7.47 17.72 -17.48
N LYS A 177 -7.78 16.44 -17.21
CA LYS A 177 -7.63 15.33 -18.16
C LYS A 177 -8.66 15.36 -19.31
N LEU A 178 -9.79 16.05 -19.13
CA LEU A 178 -10.88 16.09 -20.12
C LEU A 178 -10.75 17.25 -21.13
N VAL A 179 -9.73 18.10 -20.97
CA VAL A 179 -9.54 19.33 -21.77
C VAL A 179 -8.39 19.20 -22.79
N CYS A 180 -7.72 18.05 -22.89
CA CYS A 180 -6.65 17.79 -23.86
C CYS A 180 -7.13 16.93 -25.03
#